data_69e6465d4d0979bd7bffc411b3cef5c3
#
_entry.id   69e6465d4d0979bd7bffc411b3cef5c3
#
_cell.length_a   1.000
_cell.length_b   1.000
_cell.length_c   1.000
_cell.angle_alpha   90.00
_cell.angle_beta   90.00
_cell.angle_gamma   90.00
#
_symmetry.space_group_name_H-M   'P 1'
#
loop_
_entity.id
_entity.type
_entity.pdbx_description
1 polymer ?
#
loop_
_entity_poly.entity_id
_entity_poly.type
_entity_poly.pdbx_seq_one_letter_code
_entity_poly.pdbx_strand_id
1 'polypeptide(L)'
;PLDEGSYLYMPTTMPHASISEVLDVLQFQDKQLSSIPEVDMVVGKLGRAESPLDPAPLSMIETVVNYKPEYISDKDGHRVKFRFDTIKQEFVLDQDGNLIEDPEGKPYRQWREHIKSPNDIWKEIVDAAQIPGTTSAPKLQPIAARIVMLQSGMRAPMGVKVKGPDLE
;
A
#
# COMPACT_ATOMS: atom_id res chain seq x y z
N PRO A 1 -6.25 -14.42 7.12
CA PRO A 1 -6.70 -13.04 7.15
C PRO A 1 -7.32 -12.69 5.81
N LEU A 2 -8.40 -11.93 5.85
CA LEU A 2 -9.02 -11.42 4.64
C LEU A 2 -8.05 -10.43 3.97
N ASP A 3 -7.93 -10.48 2.64
CA ASP A 3 -7.18 -9.47 1.89
C ASP A 3 -8.07 -8.22 1.77
N GLU A 4 -7.57 -7.09 2.31
CA GLU A 4 -8.29 -5.80 2.29
C GLU A 4 -8.07 -5.02 0.98
N GLY A 5 -7.27 -5.53 0.03
CA GLY A 5 -6.89 -4.81 -1.19
C GLY A 5 -6.02 -3.57 -0.93
N SER A 6 -5.47 -3.45 0.26
CA SER A 6 -4.68 -2.30 0.69
C SER A 6 -3.63 -2.66 1.74
N TYR A 7 -2.58 -1.84 1.78
CA TYR A 7 -1.56 -1.89 2.82
C TYR A 7 -1.52 -0.59 3.61
N LEU A 8 -1.14 -0.70 4.88
CA LEU A 8 -0.80 0.41 5.74
C LEU A 8 0.72 0.43 5.91
N TYR A 9 1.38 1.40 5.28
CA TYR A 9 2.82 1.61 5.37
C TYR A 9 3.13 2.67 6.43
N MET A 10 3.83 2.27 7.50
CA MET A 10 4.04 3.10 8.69
C MET A 10 5.52 3.16 9.08
N PRO A 11 6.37 3.85 8.31
CA PRO A 11 7.75 4.10 8.71
C PRO A 11 7.81 5.17 9.81
N THR A 12 8.90 5.18 10.55
CA THR A 12 9.20 6.24 11.52
C THR A 12 10.44 6.97 11.06
N THR A 13 10.41 8.30 11.08
CA THR A 13 11.58 9.15 10.84
C THR A 13 12.40 9.30 12.12
N MET A 14 13.53 10.02 12.03
CA MET A 14 14.34 10.31 13.21
C MET A 14 13.53 11.06 14.26
N PRO A 15 13.70 10.77 15.56
CA PRO A 15 12.91 11.39 16.66
C PRO A 15 12.98 12.92 16.71
N HIS A 16 14.04 13.51 16.16
CA HIS A 16 14.29 14.97 16.14
C HIS A 16 14.02 15.60 14.77
N ALA A 17 13.45 14.87 13.81
CA ALA A 17 13.10 15.40 12.51
C ALA A 17 12.07 16.54 12.66
N SER A 18 12.30 17.63 11.95
CA SER A 18 11.35 18.75 11.89
C SER A 18 10.09 18.34 11.11
N ILE A 19 9.00 19.06 11.30
CA ILE A 19 7.76 18.83 10.53
C ILE A 19 8.01 18.94 9.02
N SER A 20 8.85 19.90 8.60
CA SER A 20 9.19 20.05 7.17
C SER A 20 9.96 18.86 6.63
N GLU A 21 10.94 18.33 7.36
CA GLU A 21 11.67 17.12 6.95
C GLU A 21 10.76 15.89 6.84
N VAL A 22 9.86 15.71 7.81
CA VAL A 22 8.92 14.59 7.77
C VAL A 22 7.92 14.75 6.61
N LEU A 23 7.51 15.98 6.30
CA LEU A 23 6.66 16.28 5.15
C LEU A 23 7.37 15.99 3.82
N ASP A 24 8.64 16.36 3.69
CA ASP A 24 9.44 16.06 2.50
C ASP A 24 9.60 14.55 2.30
N VAL A 25 9.83 13.79 3.38
CA VAL A 25 9.88 12.33 3.38
C VAL A 25 8.55 11.76 2.91
N LEU A 26 7.43 12.22 3.48
CA LEU A 26 6.09 11.78 3.10
C LEU A 26 5.81 12.02 1.61
N GLN A 27 6.05 13.23 1.12
CA GLN A 27 5.81 13.58 -0.28
C GLN A 27 6.67 12.75 -1.24
N PHE A 28 7.92 12.51 -0.88
CA PHE A 28 8.79 11.66 -1.67
C PHE A 28 8.26 10.21 -1.70
N GLN A 29 7.92 9.65 -0.54
CA GLN A 29 7.38 8.29 -0.44
C GLN A 29 6.08 8.14 -1.23
N ASP A 30 5.12 9.03 -1.06
CA ASP A 30 3.84 9.00 -1.75
C ASP A 30 4.04 9.05 -3.28
N LYS A 31 4.99 9.85 -3.76
CA LYS A 31 5.34 9.92 -5.18
C LYS A 31 5.95 8.61 -5.69
N GLN A 32 6.87 8.00 -4.93
CA GLN A 32 7.47 6.73 -5.31
C GLN A 32 6.44 5.60 -5.32
N LEU A 33 5.61 5.52 -4.29
CA LEU A 33 4.54 4.53 -4.17
C LEU A 33 3.51 4.66 -5.30
N SER A 34 3.13 5.89 -5.65
CA SER A 34 2.19 6.16 -6.76
C SER A 34 2.76 5.80 -8.13
N SER A 35 4.08 5.62 -8.25
CA SER A 35 4.71 5.22 -9.51
C SER A 35 4.68 3.71 -9.77
N ILE A 36 4.29 2.91 -8.78
CA ILE A 36 4.15 1.45 -8.91
C ILE A 36 2.90 1.14 -9.73
N PRO A 37 3.00 0.42 -10.86
CA PRO A 37 1.86 0.17 -11.75
C PRO A 37 0.68 -0.55 -11.12
N GLU A 38 0.93 -1.41 -10.13
CA GLU A 38 -0.07 -2.14 -9.37
C GLU A 38 -0.78 -1.30 -8.32
N VAL A 39 -0.23 -0.13 -7.97
CA VAL A 39 -0.84 0.78 -7.01
C VAL A 39 -1.94 1.59 -7.71
N ASP A 40 -3.07 1.71 -7.05
CA ASP A 40 -4.24 2.47 -7.51
C ASP A 40 -4.28 3.85 -6.86
N MET A 41 -4.12 3.90 -5.53
CA MET A 41 -4.19 5.14 -4.76
C MET A 41 -3.23 5.11 -3.57
N VAL A 42 -2.62 6.23 -3.31
CA VAL A 42 -1.75 6.47 -2.15
C VAL A 42 -2.28 7.67 -1.38
N VAL A 43 -2.48 7.50 -0.08
CA VAL A 43 -2.90 8.58 0.82
C VAL A 43 -2.02 8.57 2.05
N GLY A 44 -1.08 9.50 2.13
CA GLY A 44 -0.20 9.70 3.27
C GLY A 44 -0.79 10.66 4.31
N LYS A 45 -0.65 10.29 5.57
CA LYS A 45 -1.01 11.10 6.73
C LYS A 45 0.23 11.41 7.55
N LEU A 46 0.38 12.67 7.92
CA LEU A 46 1.39 13.14 8.84
C LEU A 46 0.72 13.72 10.09
N GLY A 47 1.29 13.40 11.24
CA GLY A 47 0.85 13.94 12.51
C GLY A 47 -0.30 13.19 13.14
N ARG A 48 -0.74 13.72 14.27
CA ARG A 48 -1.75 13.15 15.15
C ARG A 48 -3.08 13.85 14.96
N ALA A 49 -4.16 13.11 14.87
CA ALA A 49 -5.49 13.68 15.08
C ALA A 49 -5.68 14.04 16.57
N GLU A 50 -6.38 15.13 16.87
CA GLU A 50 -6.76 15.50 18.24
C GLU A 50 -7.84 14.52 18.76
N SER A 51 -7.40 13.30 19.03
CA SER A 51 -8.26 12.21 19.50
C SER A 51 -7.48 11.32 20.45
N PRO A 52 -8.06 10.87 21.56
CA PRO A 52 -7.43 9.90 22.46
C PRO A 52 -7.18 8.55 21.79
N LEU A 53 -7.81 8.29 20.65
CA LEU A 53 -7.68 7.03 19.90
C LEU A 53 -6.53 7.04 18.87
N ASP A 54 -5.83 8.17 18.68
CA ASP A 54 -4.70 8.26 17.76
C ASP A 54 -3.38 8.41 18.55
N PRO A 55 -2.63 7.31 18.76
CA PRO A 55 -1.38 7.34 19.53
C PRO A 55 -0.17 7.78 18.71
N ALA A 56 -0.34 8.18 17.44
CA ALA A 56 0.76 8.45 16.52
C ALA A 56 1.55 9.72 16.88
N PRO A 57 2.88 9.65 17.11
CA PRO A 57 3.72 10.83 17.22
C PRO A 57 3.92 11.49 15.84
N LEU A 58 4.36 12.75 15.84
CA LEU A 58 4.67 13.50 14.60
C LEU A 58 5.71 12.81 13.71
N SER A 59 6.65 12.09 14.31
CA SER A 59 7.69 11.35 13.58
C SER A 59 7.18 10.10 12.85
N MET A 60 5.92 9.73 13.05
CA MET A 60 5.32 8.56 12.41
C MET A 60 4.47 8.97 11.21
N ILE A 61 4.82 8.38 10.08
CA ILE A 61 4.05 8.51 8.84
C ILE A 61 3.07 7.34 8.78
N GLU A 62 1.84 7.60 8.36
CA GLU A 62 0.83 6.59 8.05
C GLU A 62 0.38 6.77 6.61
N THR A 63 0.72 5.84 5.73
CA THR A 63 0.32 5.87 4.33
C THR A 63 -0.53 4.66 4.01
N VAL A 64 -1.76 4.90 3.55
CA VAL A 64 -2.62 3.86 2.98
C VAL A 64 -2.30 3.73 1.51
N VAL A 65 -1.99 2.51 1.08
CA VAL A 65 -1.66 2.17 -0.30
C VAL A 65 -2.68 1.15 -0.79
N ASN A 66 -3.62 1.59 -1.62
CA ASN A 66 -4.57 0.71 -2.29
C ASN A 66 -3.92 0.16 -3.57
N TYR A 67 -4.08 -1.12 -3.81
CA TYR A 67 -3.59 -1.74 -5.02
C TYR A 67 -4.72 -2.32 -5.87
N LYS A 68 -4.49 -2.35 -7.17
CA LYS A 68 -5.43 -2.87 -8.16
C LYS A 68 -5.60 -4.38 -7.97
N PRO A 69 -6.81 -4.92 -8.19
CA PRO A 69 -6.98 -6.37 -8.29
C PRO A 69 -6.18 -6.92 -9.48
N GLU A 70 -5.80 -8.19 -9.44
CA GLU A 70 -5.04 -8.82 -10.54
C GLU A 70 -5.79 -8.73 -11.87
N TYR A 71 -7.11 -8.92 -11.86
CA TYR A 71 -7.98 -8.81 -13.02
C TYR A 71 -9.12 -7.84 -12.73
N ILE A 72 -9.57 -7.12 -13.75
CA ILE A 72 -10.78 -6.31 -13.67
C ILE A 72 -11.99 -7.25 -13.53
N SER A 73 -12.84 -6.96 -12.53
CA SER A 73 -14.04 -7.73 -12.24
C SER A 73 -15.27 -6.82 -12.23
N ASP A 74 -16.42 -7.39 -12.55
CA ASP A 74 -17.72 -6.74 -12.41
C ASP A 74 -18.17 -6.67 -10.95
N LYS A 75 -19.38 -6.14 -10.72
CA LYS A 75 -19.97 -6.02 -9.38
C LYS A 75 -20.25 -7.35 -8.69
N ASP A 76 -20.38 -8.41 -9.47
CA ASP A 76 -20.65 -9.77 -8.99
C ASP A 76 -19.36 -10.59 -8.79
N GLY A 77 -18.20 -9.97 -9.05
CA GLY A 77 -16.87 -10.59 -8.89
C GLY A 77 -16.43 -11.43 -10.08
N HIS A 78 -17.15 -11.42 -11.21
CA HIS A 78 -16.72 -12.12 -12.41
C HIS A 78 -15.69 -11.30 -13.17
N ARG A 79 -14.66 -11.97 -13.70
CA ARG A 79 -13.62 -11.31 -14.50
C ARG A 79 -14.22 -10.76 -15.79
N VAL A 80 -14.07 -9.45 -16.00
CA VAL A 80 -14.47 -8.81 -17.25
C VAL A 80 -13.47 -9.18 -18.33
N LYS A 81 -13.99 -9.53 -19.52
CA LYS A 81 -13.18 -9.84 -20.69
C LYS A 81 -13.15 -8.66 -21.66
N PHE A 82 -12.02 -8.51 -22.35
CA PHE A 82 -11.80 -7.41 -23.27
C PHE A 82 -11.33 -7.97 -24.64
N ARG A 83 -11.62 -7.21 -25.68
CA ARG A 83 -11.26 -7.57 -27.07
C ARG A 83 -9.75 -7.78 -27.21
N PHE A 84 -9.38 -8.95 -27.72
CA PHE A 84 -7.98 -9.35 -27.88
C PHE A 84 -7.71 -9.79 -29.31
N ASP A 85 -6.72 -9.16 -29.96
CA ASP A 85 -6.25 -9.58 -31.28
C ASP A 85 -5.29 -10.76 -31.13
N THR A 86 -5.75 -11.94 -31.55
CA THR A 86 -4.97 -13.17 -31.46
C THR A 86 -3.79 -13.25 -32.45
N ILE A 87 -3.79 -12.41 -33.50
CA ILE A 87 -2.71 -12.36 -34.48
C ILE A 87 -1.58 -11.49 -33.93
N LYS A 88 -1.92 -10.31 -33.45
CA LYS A 88 -0.96 -9.36 -32.88
C LYS A 88 -0.59 -9.66 -31.42
N GLN A 89 -1.35 -10.53 -30.75
CA GLN A 89 -1.17 -10.85 -29.32
C GLN A 89 -1.28 -9.63 -28.40
N GLU A 90 -2.21 -8.72 -28.71
CA GLU A 90 -2.42 -7.48 -27.95
C GLU A 90 -3.92 -7.20 -27.71
N PHE A 91 -4.23 -6.42 -26.67
CA PHE A 91 -5.59 -5.93 -26.44
C PHE A 91 -5.92 -4.78 -27.39
N VAL A 92 -7.14 -4.78 -27.90
CA VAL A 92 -7.64 -3.71 -28.77
C VAL A 92 -8.19 -2.58 -27.92
N LEU A 93 -7.70 -1.37 -28.16
CA LEU A 93 -8.15 -0.16 -27.49
C LEU A 93 -9.11 0.63 -28.38
N ASP A 94 -9.98 1.43 -27.77
CA ASP A 94 -10.80 2.40 -28.46
C ASP A 94 -9.98 3.65 -28.89
N GLN A 95 -10.66 4.67 -29.42
CA GLN A 95 -10.03 5.91 -29.89
C GLN A 95 -9.43 6.74 -28.74
N ASP A 96 -9.92 6.54 -27.50
CA ASP A 96 -9.49 7.23 -26.30
C ASP A 96 -8.43 6.43 -25.52
N GLY A 97 -8.06 5.23 -26.00
CA GLY A 97 -7.05 4.36 -25.40
C GLY A 97 -7.60 3.44 -24.31
N ASN A 98 -8.92 3.27 -24.21
CA ASN A 98 -9.54 2.39 -23.23
C ASN A 98 -9.72 0.97 -23.78
N LEU A 99 -9.72 -0.02 -22.87
CA LEU A 99 -10.04 -1.40 -23.19
C LEU A 99 -11.51 -1.52 -23.63
N ILE A 100 -11.76 -2.29 -24.71
CA ILE A 100 -13.10 -2.55 -25.24
C ILE A 100 -13.61 -3.85 -24.63
N GLU A 101 -14.71 -3.79 -23.86
CA GLU A 101 -15.34 -5.01 -23.32
C GLU A 101 -15.83 -5.93 -24.44
N ASP A 102 -15.53 -7.22 -24.29
CA ASP A 102 -15.91 -8.25 -25.25
C ASP A 102 -16.06 -9.61 -24.54
N PRO A 103 -17.29 -10.18 -24.44
CA PRO A 103 -17.52 -11.46 -23.79
C PRO A 103 -16.71 -12.62 -24.36
N GLU A 104 -16.35 -12.57 -25.64
CA GLU A 104 -15.53 -13.56 -26.33
C GLU A 104 -14.02 -13.26 -26.22
N GLY A 105 -13.66 -12.15 -25.58
CA GLY A 105 -12.28 -11.72 -25.41
C GLY A 105 -11.54 -12.43 -24.28
N LYS A 106 -10.48 -11.78 -23.79
CA LYS A 106 -9.64 -12.28 -22.69
C LYS A 106 -9.71 -11.36 -21.47
N PRO A 107 -9.56 -11.90 -20.24
CA PRO A 107 -9.39 -11.07 -19.05
C PRO A 107 -8.10 -10.24 -19.15
N TYR A 108 -8.20 -8.95 -18.83
CA TYR A 108 -7.04 -8.07 -18.78
C TYR A 108 -6.38 -8.16 -17.41
N ARG A 109 -5.09 -8.54 -17.38
CA ARG A 109 -4.30 -8.61 -16.16
C ARG A 109 -3.66 -7.26 -15.88
N GLN A 110 -3.97 -6.68 -14.71
CA GLN A 110 -3.49 -5.36 -14.31
C GLN A 110 -2.08 -5.37 -13.69
N TRP A 111 -1.62 -6.54 -13.23
CA TRP A 111 -0.31 -6.70 -12.60
C TRP A 111 0.76 -7.06 -13.62
N ARG A 112 1.97 -6.54 -13.41
CA ARG A 112 3.16 -6.93 -14.19
C ARG A 112 3.41 -8.42 -14.07
N GLU A 113 4.09 -8.99 -15.05
CA GLU A 113 4.26 -10.44 -15.17
C GLU A 113 4.95 -11.07 -13.97
N HIS A 114 5.92 -10.40 -13.36
CA HIS A 114 6.66 -10.90 -12.20
C HIS A 114 5.90 -10.80 -10.87
N ILE A 115 4.84 -10.01 -10.81
CA ILE A 115 3.97 -9.88 -9.63
C ILE A 115 2.96 -11.02 -9.64
N LYS A 116 3.06 -11.95 -8.70
CA LYS A 116 2.21 -13.15 -8.62
C LYS A 116 1.26 -13.13 -7.41
N SER A 117 1.51 -12.26 -6.46
CA SER A 117 0.76 -12.20 -5.20
C SER A 117 0.77 -10.78 -4.62
N PRO A 118 -0.16 -10.47 -3.70
CA PRO A 118 -0.09 -9.23 -2.94
C PRO A 118 1.23 -9.05 -2.17
N ASN A 119 1.90 -10.16 -1.80
CA ASN A 119 3.21 -10.08 -1.16
C ASN A 119 4.30 -9.51 -2.07
N ASP A 120 4.20 -9.72 -3.37
CA ASP A 120 5.17 -9.16 -4.31
C ASP A 120 4.94 -7.66 -4.47
N ILE A 121 3.67 -7.20 -4.46
CA ILE A 121 3.33 -5.77 -4.41
C ILE A 121 3.89 -5.14 -3.13
N TRP A 122 3.77 -5.82 -1.98
CA TRP A 122 4.35 -5.34 -0.73
C TRP A 122 5.88 -5.15 -0.82
N LYS A 123 6.61 -6.05 -1.47
CA LYS A 123 8.05 -5.89 -1.70
C LYS A 123 8.35 -4.66 -2.54
N GLU A 124 7.63 -4.45 -3.65
CA GLU A 124 7.76 -3.25 -4.47
C GLU A 124 7.51 -1.97 -3.66
N ILE A 125 6.49 -1.98 -2.77
CA ILE A 125 6.19 -0.87 -1.86
C ILE A 125 7.38 -0.58 -0.93
N VAL A 126 7.93 -1.62 -0.29
CA VAL A 126 9.06 -1.47 0.62
C VAL A 126 10.29 -0.94 -0.11
N ASP A 127 10.60 -1.50 -1.27
CA ASP A 127 11.77 -1.11 -2.06
C ASP A 127 11.65 0.33 -2.58
N ALA A 128 10.46 0.72 -3.06
CA ALA A 128 10.20 2.07 -3.57
C ALA A 128 10.20 3.15 -2.47
N ALA A 129 9.72 2.81 -1.28
CA ALA A 129 9.59 3.75 -0.17
C ALA A 129 10.82 3.84 0.74
N GLN A 130 11.87 3.09 0.44
CA GLN A 130 13.08 3.06 1.27
C GLN A 130 13.86 4.37 1.14
N ILE A 131 14.00 5.09 2.26
CA ILE A 131 14.72 6.36 2.35
C ILE A 131 15.70 6.30 3.51
N PRO A 132 16.96 6.76 3.34
CA PRO A 132 17.90 6.92 4.45
C PRO A 132 17.29 7.77 5.58
N GLY A 133 17.42 7.32 6.82
CA GLY A 133 16.86 8.02 7.99
C GLY A 133 15.43 7.65 8.35
N THR A 134 14.83 6.70 7.64
CA THR A 134 13.55 6.10 8.03
C THR A 134 13.71 4.65 8.46
N THR A 135 12.82 4.18 9.34
CA THR A 135 12.78 2.76 9.71
C THR A 135 12.09 1.93 8.63
N SER A 136 12.37 0.63 8.61
CA SER A 136 11.53 -0.31 7.88
C SER A 136 10.11 -0.34 8.47
N ALA A 137 9.10 -0.51 7.63
CA ALA A 137 7.73 -0.64 8.07
C ALA A 137 7.31 -2.13 8.13
N PRO A 138 6.55 -2.55 9.16
CA PRO A 138 5.95 -3.87 9.17
C PRO A 138 4.86 -3.97 8.12
N LYS A 139 4.65 -5.19 7.58
CA LYS A 139 3.53 -5.45 6.67
C LYS A 139 2.21 -5.41 7.44
N LEU A 140 1.42 -4.40 7.21
CA LEU A 140 0.12 -4.18 7.86
C LEU A 140 -0.97 -3.99 6.81
N GLN A 141 -2.20 -4.33 7.21
CA GLN A 141 -3.42 -3.97 6.49
C GLN A 141 -4.22 -2.98 7.36
N PRO A 142 -4.91 -1.99 6.78
CA PRO A 142 -5.49 -0.88 7.54
C PRO A 142 -6.45 -1.28 8.66
N ILE A 143 -7.41 -2.15 8.38
CA ILE A 143 -8.44 -2.56 9.36
C ILE A 143 -7.82 -3.46 10.42
N ALA A 144 -7.08 -4.50 10.00
CA ALA A 144 -6.42 -5.43 10.91
C ALA A 144 -5.42 -4.71 11.83
N ALA A 145 -4.63 -3.78 11.29
CA ALA A 145 -3.69 -2.98 12.07
C ALA A 145 -4.41 -2.09 13.10
N ARG A 146 -5.50 -1.44 12.70
CA ARG A 146 -6.28 -0.58 13.61
C ARG A 146 -6.87 -1.37 14.78
N ILE A 147 -7.40 -2.55 14.53
CA ILE A 147 -7.92 -3.44 15.59
C ILE A 147 -6.81 -3.80 16.57
N VAL A 148 -5.65 -4.24 16.07
CA VAL A 148 -4.51 -4.61 16.94
C VAL A 148 -4.01 -3.41 17.76
N MET A 149 -3.87 -2.23 17.13
CA MET A 149 -3.43 -1.02 17.82
C MET A 149 -4.39 -0.58 18.93
N LEU A 150 -5.70 -0.64 18.69
CA LEU A 150 -6.71 -0.28 19.68
C LEU A 150 -6.77 -1.27 20.84
N GLN A 151 -6.55 -2.56 20.60
CA GLN A 151 -6.61 -3.59 21.65
C GLN A 151 -5.33 -3.70 22.47
N SER A 152 -4.17 -3.55 21.85
CA SER A 152 -2.87 -3.85 22.49
C SER A 152 -1.94 -2.64 22.62
N GLY A 153 -2.22 -1.54 21.94
CA GLY A 153 -1.32 -0.40 21.82
C GLY A 153 -0.06 -0.69 20.98
N MET A 154 0.05 -1.88 20.38
CA MET A 154 1.18 -2.27 19.56
C MET A 154 0.96 -1.92 18.10
N ARG A 155 2.05 -1.55 17.40
CA ARG A 155 2.05 -1.20 15.96
C ARG A 155 2.49 -2.36 15.06
N ALA A 156 2.66 -3.54 15.66
CA ALA A 156 3.13 -4.73 14.95
C ALA A 156 2.34 -5.96 15.41
N PRO A 157 2.27 -7.02 14.61
CA PRO A 157 1.59 -8.27 14.96
C PRO A 157 2.22 -8.97 16.17
N MET A 158 3.47 -8.68 16.45
CA MET A 158 4.22 -9.22 17.59
C MET A 158 5.10 -8.15 18.22
N GLY A 159 5.26 -8.20 19.54
CA GLY A 159 6.14 -7.32 20.27
C GLY A 159 6.84 -8.08 21.41
N VAL A 160 8.09 -7.71 21.68
CA VAL A 160 8.85 -8.20 22.83
C VAL A 160 8.93 -7.07 23.84
N LYS A 161 8.42 -7.33 25.05
CA LYS A 161 8.50 -6.40 26.17
C LYS A 161 9.65 -6.79 27.08
N VAL A 162 10.71 -6.03 27.05
CA VAL A 162 11.86 -6.18 27.95
C VAL A 162 11.59 -5.33 29.19
N LYS A 163 11.74 -5.92 30.38
CA LYS A 163 11.61 -5.25 31.67
C LYS A 163 12.91 -5.45 32.46
N GLY A 164 13.44 -4.40 33.06
CA GLY A 164 14.59 -4.43 33.95
C GLY A 164 14.43 -3.38 35.04
N PRO A 165 15.24 -3.44 36.11
CA PRO A 165 15.25 -2.41 37.16
C PRO A 165 15.80 -1.09 36.62
N ASP A 166 16.69 -1.11 35.63
CA ASP A 166 17.27 0.05 34.96
C ASP A 166 17.18 -0.10 33.45
N LEU A 167 17.24 1.02 32.73
CA LEU A 167 17.19 1.10 31.26
C LEU A 167 18.57 1.09 30.62
N GLU A 168 19.65 0.93 31.41
CA GLU A 168 21.03 0.78 30.94
C GLU A 168 21.37 -0.70 30.67
#